data_37fe822deb855e5d4afae74f681874a3
#
_entry.id   37fe822deb855e5d4afae74f681874a3
#
_cell.length_a   1.000
_cell.length_b   1.000
_cell.length_c   1.000
_cell.angle_alpha   90.00
_cell.angle_beta   90.00
_cell.angle_gamma   90.00
#
_symmetry.space_group_name_H-M   'P 1'
#
loop_
_entity.id
_entity.type
_entity.pdbx_description
1 polymer ?
#
loop_
_entity_poly.entity_id
_entity_poly.type
_entity_poly.pdbx_seq_one_letter_code
_entity_poly.pdbx_strand_id
1 'polypeptide(L)' 'MTFKVTIFTPIDQVVFARGIARQALNTTQQLHSAGIQQEVVTDDGGERLTEEQLKELSRSETN' A
#
# COMPACT_ATOMS: atom_id res chain seq x y z
N MET A 1 9.24 8.03 -6.51
CA MET A 1 8.32 7.94 -5.36
C MET A 1 8.15 6.49 -4.99
N THR A 2 8.23 6.17 -3.70
CA THR A 2 8.14 4.79 -3.24
C THR A 2 7.00 4.66 -2.23
N PHE A 3 6.22 3.61 -2.36
CA PHE A 3 5.13 3.29 -1.43
C PHE A 3 5.50 2.05 -0.65
N LYS A 4 5.19 2.04 0.64
CA LYS A 4 5.43 0.88 1.50
C LYS A 4 4.11 0.38 2.03
N VAL A 5 3.85 -0.90 1.82
CA VAL A 5 2.68 -1.59 2.39
C VAL A 5 3.20 -2.46 3.53
N THR A 6 2.82 -2.12 4.75
CA THR A 6 3.32 -2.79 5.95
C THR A 6 2.23 -3.63 6.58
N ILE A 7 2.55 -4.88 6.88
CA ILE A 7 1.67 -5.80 7.60
C ILE A 7 2.30 -6.06 8.96
N PHE A 8 1.52 -5.90 10.02
CA PHE A 8 1.99 -6.18 11.37
C PHE A 8 1.55 -7.58 11.80
N THR A 9 2.49 -8.39 12.24
CA THR A 9 2.23 -9.71 12.81
C THR A 9 2.52 -9.68 14.31
N PRO A 10 2.08 -10.70 15.07
CA PRO A 10 2.35 -10.73 16.53
C PRO A 10 3.83 -10.76 16.89
N ILE A 11 4.71 -11.15 15.97
CA ILE A 11 6.13 -11.30 16.26
C ILE A 11 7.03 -10.41 15.41
N ASP A 12 6.49 -9.81 14.31
CA ASP A 12 7.32 -9.03 13.39
C ASP A 12 6.42 -8.19 12.48
N GLN A 13 7.05 -7.51 11.52
CA GLN A 13 6.33 -6.79 10.48
C GLN A 13 6.91 -7.17 9.12
N VAL A 14 6.06 -7.16 8.10
CA VAL A 14 6.45 -7.43 6.72
C VAL A 14 6.18 -6.17 5.90
N VAL A 15 7.18 -5.71 5.16
CA VAL A 15 7.06 -4.50 4.36
C VAL A 15 7.24 -4.84 2.88
N PHE A 16 6.28 -4.42 2.06
CA PHE A 16 6.37 -4.52 0.61
C PHE A 16 6.62 -3.14 0.04
N ALA A 17 7.76 -2.95 -0.61
CA ALA A 17 8.08 -1.69 -1.28
C ALA A 17 7.56 -1.73 -2.72
N ARG A 18 6.90 -0.66 -3.16
CA ARG A 18 6.37 -0.55 -4.52
C ARG A 18 6.70 0.82 -5.09
N GLY A 19 7.06 0.83 -6.36
CA GLY A 19 7.52 2.07 -7.00
C GLY A 19 6.41 2.99 -7.50
N ILE A 20 5.21 2.47 -7.69
CA ILE A 20 4.07 3.26 -8.17
C ILE A 20 2.81 2.94 -7.38
N ALA A 21 1.88 3.89 -7.37
CA ALA A 21 0.66 3.75 -6.57
C ALA A 21 -0.20 2.56 -7.00
N ARG A 22 -0.25 2.29 -8.31
CA ARG A 22 -1.05 1.16 -8.80
C ARG A 22 -0.55 -0.16 -8.24
N GLN A 23 0.77 -0.35 -8.17
CA GLN A 23 1.35 -1.56 -7.60
C GLN A 23 1.06 -1.67 -6.11
N ALA A 24 1.14 -0.55 -5.38
CA ALA A 24 0.80 -0.54 -3.96
C ALA A 24 -0.67 -0.88 -3.76
N LEU A 25 -1.56 -0.34 -4.60
CA LEU A 25 -2.99 -0.63 -4.54
C LEU A 25 -3.26 -2.11 -4.82
N ASN A 26 -2.62 -2.67 -5.85
CA ASN A 26 -2.76 -4.09 -6.17
C ASN A 26 -2.31 -4.97 -5.01
N THR A 27 -1.19 -4.63 -4.37
CA THR A 27 -0.70 -5.36 -3.21
C THR A 27 -1.73 -5.33 -2.08
N THR A 28 -2.29 -4.15 -1.80
CA THR A 28 -3.32 -3.99 -0.78
C THR A 28 -4.55 -4.84 -1.08
N GLN A 29 -5.00 -4.86 -2.34
CA GLN A 29 -6.16 -5.65 -2.75
C GLN A 29 -5.89 -7.15 -2.62
N GLN A 30 -4.69 -7.60 -2.96
CA GLN A 30 -4.30 -9.00 -2.79
C GLN A 30 -4.30 -9.40 -1.31
N LEU A 31 -3.83 -8.52 -0.43
CA LEU A 31 -3.84 -8.77 1.00
C LEU A 31 -5.26 -8.86 1.54
N HIS A 32 -6.15 -7.98 1.09
CA HIS A 32 -7.55 -8.04 1.48
C HIS A 32 -8.21 -9.34 1.03
N SER A 33 -7.90 -9.80 -0.19
CA SER A 33 -8.41 -11.07 -0.70
C SER A 33 -7.91 -12.25 0.11
N ALA A 34 -6.75 -12.14 0.73
CA ALA A 34 -6.19 -13.17 1.60
C ALA A 34 -6.70 -13.06 3.04
N GLY A 35 -7.59 -12.11 3.32
CA GLY A 35 -8.15 -11.91 4.66
C GLY A 35 -7.34 -10.97 5.55
N ILE A 36 -6.32 -10.32 5.02
CA ILE A 36 -5.48 -9.38 5.77
C ILE A 36 -6.02 -7.97 5.60
N GLN A 37 -6.50 -7.35 6.68
CA GLN A 37 -7.12 -6.04 6.64
C GLN A 37 -6.44 -5.00 7.52
N GLN A 38 -5.27 -5.32 8.05
CA GLN A 38 -4.57 -4.44 8.98
C GLN A 38 -3.26 -3.89 8.40
N GLU A 39 -3.18 -3.82 7.09
CA GLU A 39 -2.03 -3.23 6.43
C GLU A 39 -2.05 -1.71 6.54
N VAL A 40 -0.86 -1.12 6.55
CA VAL A 40 -0.69 0.33 6.53
C VAL A 40 0.14 0.68 5.29
N VAL A 41 -0.37 1.60 4.48
CA VAL A 41 0.34 2.09 3.31
C VAL A 41 0.91 3.47 3.62
N THR A 42 2.21 3.64 3.37
CA THR A 42 2.88 4.93 3.58
C THR A 42 3.61 5.36 2.32
N ASP A 43 3.80 6.67 2.16
CA ASP A 43 4.58 7.23 1.06
C ASP A 43 6.04 7.46 1.49
N ASP A 44 6.81 8.14 0.64
CA ASP A 44 8.23 8.44 0.92
C ASP A 44 8.43 9.26 2.20
N GLY A 45 7.47 10.09 2.54
CA GLY A 45 7.52 10.92 3.73
C GLY A 45 7.02 10.24 4.99
N GLY A 46 6.59 8.98 4.89
CA GLY A 46 6.04 8.24 6.01
C GLY A 46 4.59 8.56 6.32
N GLU A 47 3.90 9.32 5.46
CA GLU A 47 2.49 9.62 5.63
C GLU A 47 1.63 8.41 5.25
N ARG A 48 0.61 8.16 6.07
CA ARG A 48 -0.33 7.08 5.78
C ARG A 48 -1.26 7.47 4.65
N LEU A 49 -1.49 6.51 3.76
CA LEU A 49 -2.39 6.69 2.63
C LEU A 49 -3.57 5.74 2.77
N THR A 50 -4.77 6.25 2.45
CA THR A 50 -5.95 5.41 2.39
C THR A 50 -6.02 4.74 1.02
N GLU A 51 -6.87 3.72 0.90
CA GLU A 51 -7.10 3.06 -0.38
C GLU A 51 -7.62 4.05 -1.42
N GLU A 52 -8.48 4.99 -1.00
CA GLU A 52 -9.00 6.01 -1.90
C GLU A 52 -7.89 6.92 -2.41
N GLN A 53 -6.96 7.31 -1.54
CA GLN A 53 -5.83 8.13 -1.94
C GLN A 53 -4.94 7.38 -2.94
N LEU A 54 -4.73 6.08 -2.74
CA LEU A 54 -3.98 5.27 -3.69
C LEU A 54 -4.69 5.19 -5.03
N LYS A 55 -6.01 5.06 -5.04
CA LYS A 55 -6.78 5.04 -6.28
C LYS A 55 -6.62 6.35 -7.05
N GLU A 56 -6.66 7.48 -6.36
CA GLU A 56 -6.45 8.79 -6.98
C GLU A 56 -5.06 8.93 -7.59
N LEU A 57 -4.03 8.51 -6.84
CA LEU A 57 -2.66 8.54 -7.33
C LEU A 57 -2.48 7.59 -8.53
N SER A 58 -3.12 6.43 -8.49
CA SER A 58 -3.08 5.47 -9.58
C SER A 58 -3.68 6.04 -10.87
N ARG A 59 -4.78 6.79 -10.74
CA ARG A 59 -5.38 7.46 -11.90
C ARG A 59 -4.42 8.47 -12.52
N SER A 60 -3.72 9.23 -11.68
CA SER A 60 -2.75 10.21 -12.17
C SER A 60 -1.60 9.53 -12.91
N GLU A 61 -1.23 8.33 -12.51
CA GLU A 61 -0.16 7.56 -13.15
C GLU A 61 -0.55 7.02 -14.51
N THR A 62 -1.84 6.82 -14.78
CA THR A 62 -2.29 6.24 -16.04
C THR A 62 -2.53 7.26 -17.13
N ASN A 63 -2.34 8.51 -16.87
CA ASN A 63 -2.40 9.56 -17.89
C ASN A 63 -1.01 9.79 -18.53
#